data_1aa883fab178c02eebcd3bc899edd758
#
_entry.id   1aa883fab178c02eebcd3bc899edd758
#
_cell.length_a   1.000
_cell.length_b   1.000
_cell.length_c   1.000
_cell.angle_alpha   90.00
_cell.angle_beta   90.00
_cell.angle_gamma   90.00
#
_symmetry.space_group_name_H-M   'P 1'
#
loop_
_entity.id
_entity.type
_entity.pdbx_description
1 polymer ?
#
loop_
_entity_poly.entity_id
_entity_poly.type
_entity_poly.pdbx_seq_one_letter_code
_entity_poly.pdbx_strand_id
1 'polypeptide(L)'
;YDIPREEMIKALFNQLAKIEADYDYIFLDTGAGAHSDTINFLLHSSLNLIITTPEPTSIMDAYVMVKLLKSAGYINKNVVLVNKCSNDEEGAMSFSKLNVASKHFLYEDLHLLGFMLIDPLVRKSIIDQEVLLKNYQNTKSAGQVRKLSAGLIEFIQMVNINQSKLSAYNNKR
;
A
#
# COMPACT_ATOMS: atom_id res chain seq x y z
N TYR A 1 -9.87 -31.89 8.49
CA TYR A 1 -9.09 -31.15 9.47
C TYR A 1 -8.95 -29.74 8.96
N ASP A 2 -9.80 -28.82 9.46
CA ASP A 2 -9.66 -27.39 9.16
C ASP A 2 -8.47 -26.86 9.98
N ILE A 3 -7.38 -26.52 9.28
CA ILE A 3 -6.25 -25.80 9.89
C ILE A 3 -6.76 -24.39 10.24
N PRO A 4 -6.58 -23.92 11.49
CA PRO A 4 -6.95 -22.56 11.85
C PRO A 4 -6.31 -21.55 10.91
N ARG A 5 -7.08 -20.57 10.42
CA ARG A 5 -6.61 -19.56 9.46
C ARG A 5 -5.34 -18.84 9.91
N GLU A 6 -5.22 -18.59 11.20
CA GLU A 6 -4.04 -17.95 11.80
C GLU A 6 -2.78 -18.81 11.65
N GLU A 7 -2.89 -20.14 11.78
CA GLU A 7 -1.79 -21.06 11.54
C GLU A 7 -1.38 -21.12 10.07
N MET A 8 -2.36 -21.02 9.15
CA MET A 8 -2.08 -20.95 7.71
C MET A 8 -1.30 -19.67 7.35
N ILE A 9 -1.67 -18.52 7.94
CA ILE A 9 -0.96 -17.24 7.72
C ILE A 9 0.46 -17.32 8.28
N LYS A 10 0.65 -17.84 9.49
CA LYS A 10 1.97 -18.06 10.07
C LYS A 10 2.83 -19.00 9.20
N ALA A 11 2.24 -20.08 8.70
CA ALA A 11 2.94 -21.01 7.81
C ALA A 11 3.37 -20.33 6.50
N LEU A 12 2.52 -19.48 5.91
CA LEU A 12 2.86 -18.70 4.72
C LEU A 12 4.04 -17.77 4.99
N PHE A 13 4.00 -16.95 6.05
CA PHE A 13 5.10 -16.04 6.37
C PHE A 13 6.40 -16.78 6.67
N ASN A 14 6.33 -17.94 7.30
CA ASN A 14 7.50 -18.81 7.51
C ASN A 14 8.09 -19.33 6.17
N GLN A 15 7.26 -19.57 5.14
CA GLN A 15 7.77 -19.92 3.81
C GLN A 15 8.34 -18.69 3.08
N LEU A 16 7.69 -17.53 3.17
CA LEU A 16 8.19 -16.28 2.59
C LEU A 16 9.55 -15.91 3.17
N ALA A 17 9.75 -16.06 4.48
CA ALA A 17 11.03 -15.79 5.14
C ALA A 17 12.19 -16.66 4.61
N LYS A 18 11.90 -17.85 4.05
CA LYS A 18 12.94 -18.71 3.46
C LYS A 18 13.45 -18.23 2.11
N ILE A 19 12.63 -17.48 1.39
CA ILE A 19 12.93 -16.96 0.05
C ILE A 19 13.21 -15.46 0.04
N GLU A 20 13.06 -14.78 1.18
CA GLU A 20 13.23 -13.33 1.30
C GLU A 20 14.60 -12.84 0.80
N ALA A 21 15.65 -13.64 1.02
CA ALA A 21 17.01 -13.30 0.57
C ALA A 21 17.20 -13.35 -0.96
N ASP A 22 16.29 -14.00 -1.68
CA ASP A 22 16.36 -14.18 -3.13
C ASP A 22 15.63 -13.06 -3.90
N TYR A 23 14.91 -12.17 -3.19
CA TYR A 23 14.08 -11.12 -3.80
C TYR A 23 14.32 -9.75 -3.17
N ASP A 24 14.36 -8.72 -3.99
CA ASP A 24 14.41 -7.33 -3.52
C ASP A 24 13.09 -6.89 -2.88
N TYR A 25 11.95 -7.38 -3.41
CA TYR A 25 10.60 -7.06 -2.95
C TYR A 25 9.68 -8.26 -3.05
N ILE A 26 8.82 -8.45 -2.05
CA ILE A 26 7.73 -9.43 -2.04
C ILE A 26 6.43 -8.65 -1.91
N PHE A 27 5.54 -8.77 -2.91
CA PHE A 27 4.22 -8.15 -2.91
C PHE A 27 3.16 -9.16 -2.47
N LEU A 28 2.37 -8.79 -1.46
CA LEU A 28 1.20 -9.54 -1.04
C LEU A 28 -0.04 -8.83 -1.59
N ASP A 29 -0.62 -9.37 -2.67
CA ASP A 29 -1.87 -8.86 -3.23
C ASP A 29 -3.05 -9.40 -2.41
N THR A 30 -3.73 -8.50 -1.71
CA THR A 30 -4.86 -8.83 -0.83
C THR A 30 -6.17 -8.45 -1.48
N GLY A 31 -7.24 -9.20 -1.18
CA GLY A 31 -8.59 -8.81 -1.57
C GLY A 31 -9.01 -7.48 -0.95
N ALA A 32 -10.00 -6.82 -1.55
CA ALA A 32 -10.61 -5.62 -1.01
C ALA A 32 -11.37 -5.90 0.30
N GLY A 33 -11.47 -4.87 1.16
CA GLY A 33 -12.22 -4.93 2.41
C GLY A 33 -11.39 -5.30 3.64
N ALA A 34 -11.95 -4.98 4.81
CA ALA A 34 -11.29 -5.12 6.12
C ALA A 34 -11.60 -6.47 6.79
N HIS A 35 -11.43 -7.56 6.05
CA HIS A 35 -11.58 -8.91 6.59
C HIS A 35 -10.40 -9.27 7.51
N SER A 36 -10.64 -10.19 8.44
CA SER A 36 -9.62 -10.64 9.40
C SER A 36 -8.35 -11.12 8.72
N ASP A 37 -8.48 -11.85 7.62
CA ASP A 37 -7.35 -12.38 6.86
C ASP A 37 -6.51 -11.25 6.22
N THR A 38 -7.19 -10.26 5.61
CA THR A 38 -6.53 -9.06 5.06
C THR A 38 -5.76 -8.32 6.14
N ILE A 39 -6.39 -8.06 7.30
CA ILE A 39 -5.74 -7.39 8.42
C ILE A 39 -4.50 -8.17 8.88
N ASN A 40 -4.59 -9.49 9.01
CA ASN A 40 -3.47 -10.32 9.42
C ASN A 40 -2.29 -10.27 8.43
N PHE A 41 -2.55 -10.28 7.12
CA PHE A 41 -1.49 -10.06 6.12
C PHE A 41 -0.82 -8.70 6.26
N LEU A 42 -1.61 -7.65 6.41
CA LEU A 42 -1.13 -6.28 6.54
C LEU A 42 -0.32 -6.06 7.82
N LEU A 43 -0.70 -6.71 8.92
CA LEU A 43 0.04 -6.64 10.20
C LEU A 43 1.45 -7.21 10.12
N HIS A 44 1.67 -8.20 9.26
CA HIS A 44 2.97 -8.83 9.07
C HIS A 44 3.80 -8.21 7.94
N SER A 45 3.25 -7.23 7.22
CA SER A 45 3.95 -6.55 6.13
C SER A 45 4.83 -5.42 6.64
N SER A 46 5.99 -5.23 6.02
CA SER A 46 6.91 -4.14 6.35
C SER A 46 6.36 -2.77 5.96
N LEU A 47 5.50 -2.73 4.94
CA LEU A 47 4.85 -1.54 4.42
C LEU A 47 3.50 -1.91 3.84
N ASN A 48 2.47 -1.09 4.08
CA ASN A 48 1.16 -1.24 3.46
C ASN A 48 0.93 -0.14 2.42
N LEU A 49 0.61 -0.54 1.19
CA LEU A 49 0.13 0.35 0.15
C LEU A 49 -1.40 0.32 0.12
N ILE A 50 -2.02 1.35 0.65
CA ILE A 50 -3.47 1.53 0.67
C ILE A 50 -3.89 2.22 -0.61
N ILE A 51 -4.70 1.54 -1.44
CA ILE A 51 -5.23 2.08 -2.68
C ILE A 51 -6.69 2.48 -2.44
N THR A 52 -7.00 3.75 -2.64
CA THR A 52 -8.35 4.31 -2.56
C THR A 52 -8.71 5.02 -3.85
N THR A 53 -9.96 5.44 -3.99
CA THR A 53 -10.46 6.23 -5.11
C THR A 53 -11.12 7.52 -4.57
N PRO A 54 -11.46 8.51 -5.42
CA PRO A 54 -12.14 9.73 -4.98
C PRO A 54 -13.53 9.52 -4.40
N GLU A 55 -14.14 8.34 -4.59
CA GLU A 55 -15.47 8.06 -4.05
C GLU A 55 -15.48 8.10 -2.51
N PRO A 56 -16.49 8.75 -1.89
CA PRO A 56 -16.57 8.89 -0.44
C PRO A 56 -16.54 7.54 0.31
N THR A 57 -17.17 6.50 -0.24
CA THR A 57 -17.18 5.15 0.31
C THR A 57 -15.78 4.54 0.33
N SER A 58 -15.01 4.69 -0.76
CA SER A 58 -13.64 4.18 -0.84
C SER A 58 -12.69 4.91 0.14
N ILE A 59 -12.86 6.23 0.31
CA ILE A 59 -12.10 7.00 1.31
C ILE A 59 -12.44 6.51 2.72
N MET A 60 -13.72 6.22 3.00
CA MET A 60 -14.15 5.70 4.29
C MET A 60 -13.58 4.30 4.55
N ASP A 61 -13.59 3.43 3.55
CA ASP A 61 -13.01 2.08 3.65
C ASP A 61 -11.50 2.14 3.94
N ALA A 62 -10.78 3.04 3.26
CA ALA A 62 -9.36 3.29 3.53
C ALA A 62 -9.13 3.78 4.97
N TYR A 63 -9.98 4.70 5.47
CA TYR A 63 -9.93 5.16 6.86
C TYR A 63 -10.16 4.01 7.86
N VAL A 64 -11.17 3.18 7.61
CA VAL A 64 -11.47 2.00 8.45
C VAL A 64 -10.28 1.04 8.48
N MET A 65 -9.63 0.82 7.33
CA MET A 65 -8.43 -0.01 7.23
C MET A 65 -7.30 0.54 8.12
N VAL A 66 -6.96 1.81 8.00
CA VAL A 66 -5.94 2.47 8.84
C VAL A 66 -6.29 2.35 10.32
N LYS A 67 -7.56 2.58 10.68
CA LYS A 67 -8.04 2.47 12.06
C LYS A 67 -7.85 1.06 12.62
N LEU A 68 -8.22 0.03 11.86
CA LEU A 68 -8.11 -1.36 12.29
C LEU A 68 -6.64 -1.77 12.46
N LEU A 69 -5.78 -1.41 11.51
CA LEU A 69 -4.34 -1.66 11.59
C LEU A 69 -3.73 -1.02 12.82
N LYS A 70 -4.06 0.24 13.07
CA LYS A 70 -3.58 0.95 14.27
C LYS A 70 -4.09 0.32 15.56
N SER A 71 -5.37 -0.03 15.60
CA SER A 71 -5.97 -0.69 16.79
C SER A 71 -5.38 -2.07 17.05
N ALA A 72 -4.91 -2.75 16.01
CA ALA A 72 -4.22 -4.03 16.10
C ALA A 72 -2.71 -3.91 16.38
N GLY A 73 -2.20 -2.70 16.61
CA GLY A 73 -0.82 -2.44 16.98
C GLY A 73 0.17 -2.37 15.81
N TYR A 74 -0.31 -2.16 14.57
CA TYR A 74 0.59 -1.95 13.44
C TYR A 74 1.41 -0.68 13.61
N ILE A 75 2.73 -0.81 13.58
CA ILE A 75 3.69 0.27 13.84
C ILE A 75 4.45 0.73 12.59
N ASN A 76 4.40 -0.05 11.51
CA ASN A 76 5.06 0.30 10.26
C ASN A 76 4.26 1.36 9.47
N LYS A 77 4.74 1.72 8.28
CA LYS A 77 4.15 2.82 7.51
C LYS A 77 3.02 2.37 6.60
N ASN A 78 1.96 3.19 6.60
CA ASN A 78 0.89 3.13 5.61
C ASN A 78 1.13 4.21 4.55
N VAL A 79 1.22 3.79 3.29
CA VAL A 79 1.40 4.66 2.11
C VAL A 79 0.11 4.65 1.32
N VAL A 80 -0.34 5.81 0.84
CA VAL A 80 -1.63 5.95 0.14
C VAL A 80 -1.41 6.29 -1.33
N LEU A 81 -2.09 5.57 -2.19
CA LEU A 81 -2.26 5.86 -3.61
C LEU A 81 -3.74 6.16 -3.88
N VAL A 82 -4.05 7.32 -4.47
CA VAL A 82 -5.42 7.61 -4.92
C VAL A 82 -5.53 7.27 -6.41
N ASN A 83 -6.33 6.28 -6.72
CA ASN A 83 -6.53 5.76 -8.07
C ASN A 83 -7.81 6.33 -8.69
N LYS A 84 -7.92 6.28 -10.02
CA LYS A 84 -9.09 6.72 -10.81
C LYS A 84 -9.47 8.18 -10.57
N CYS A 85 -8.49 9.06 -10.43
CA CYS A 85 -8.72 10.48 -10.33
C CYS A 85 -9.02 11.10 -11.72
N SER A 86 -9.91 12.06 -11.76
CA SER A 86 -10.17 12.86 -12.98
C SER A 86 -9.00 13.82 -13.27
N ASN A 87 -8.37 14.34 -12.21
CA ASN A 87 -7.20 15.20 -12.24
C ASN A 87 -6.41 15.14 -10.92
N ASP A 88 -5.27 15.82 -10.87
CA ASP A 88 -4.39 15.81 -9.69
C ASP A 88 -5.03 16.54 -8.49
N GLU A 89 -5.88 17.56 -8.72
CA GLU A 89 -6.57 18.29 -7.65
C GLU A 89 -7.58 17.40 -6.93
N GLU A 90 -8.35 16.60 -7.66
CA GLU A 90 -9.28 15.62 -7.08
C GLU A 90 -8.53 14.60 -6.24
N GLY A 91 -7.38 14.12 -6.74
CA GLY A 91 -6.51 13.19 -5.99
C GLY A 91 -6.01 13.82 -4.68
N ALA A 92 -5.51 15.07 -4.75
CA ALA A 92 -5.02 15.80 -3.59
C ALA A 92 -6.12 16.06 -2.55
N MET A 93 -7.32 16.43 -2.98
CA MET A 93 -8.49 16.63 -2.11
C MET A 93 -8.90 15.31 -1.44
N SER A 94 -8.92 14.21 -2.18
CA SER A 94 -9.31 12.90 -1.67
C SER A 94 -8.33 12.40 -0.61
N PHE A 95 -7.02 12.51 -0.89
CA PHE A 95 -6.00 12.21 0.11
C PHE A 95 -6.11 13.12 1.34
N SER A 96 -6.32 14.43 1.14
CA SER A 96 -6.45 15.39 2.25
C SER A 96 -7.58 15.02 3.19
N LYS A 97 -8.77 14.63 2.67
CA LYS A 97 -9.90 14.17 3.49
C LYS A 97 -9.52 12.97 4.36
N LEU A 98 -8.89 11.96 3.77
CA LEU A 98 -8.43 10.77 4.48
C LEU A 98 -7.39 11.12 5.53
N ASN A 99 -6.38 11.91 5.17
CA ASN A 99 -5.26 12.22 6.06
C ASN A 99 -5.66 13.13 7.22
N VAL A 100 -6.55 14.12 6.99
CA VAL A 100 -7.10 14.97 8.06
C VAL A 100 -7.87 14.14 9.08
N ALA A 101 -8.74 13.22 8.63
CA ALA A 101 -9.47 12.32 9.52
C ALA A 101 -8.51 11.40 10.29
N SER A 102 -7.50 10.84 9.60
CA SER A 102 -6.49 9.98 10.20
C SER A 102 -5.66 10.71 11.28
N LYS A 103 -5.20 11.91 10.98
CA LYS A 103 -4.47 12.76 11.94
C LYS A 103 -5.31 13.10 13.16
N HIS A 104 -6.56 13.52 12.92
CA HIS A 104 -7.42 14.01 14.01
C HIS A 104 -7.89 12.90 14.94
N PHE A 105 -8.33 11.77 14.41
CA PHE A 105 -8.94 10.71 15.19
C PHE A 105 -8.00 9.55 15.54
N LEU A 106 -6.98 9.32 14.72
CA LEU A 106 -6.07 8.21 14.91
C LEU A 106 -4.66 8.64 15.29
N TYR A 107 -4.35 9.94 15.27
CA TYR A 107 -2.99 10.48 15.46
C TYR A 107 -1.99 9.84 14.50
N GLU A 108 -2.43 9.58 13.25
CA GLU A 108 -1.66 8.93 12.20
C GLU A 108 -1.51 9.87 11.01
N ASP A 109 -0.26 10.19 10.66
CA ASP A 109 0.06 10.97 9.46
C ASP A 109 0.39 10.03 8.32
N LEU A 110 -0.50 9.96 7.34
CA LEU A 110 -0.35 9.06 6.20
C LEU A 110 0.62 9.65 5.17
N HIS A 111 1.35 8.79 4.49
CA HIS A 111 2.22 9.20 3.39
C HIS A 111 1.51 9.07 2.05
N LEU A 112 1.47 10.16 1.28
CA LEU A 112 0.93 10.14 -0.08
C LEU A 112 2.01 9.67 -1.05
N LEU A 113 1.76 8.55 -1.73
CA LEU A 113 2.62 8.11 -2.84
C LEU A 113 2.34 8.92 -4.12
N GLY A 114 1.07 9.18 -4.40
CA GLY A 114 0.64 9.95 -5.55
C GLY A 114 -0.74 9.55 -6.06
N PHE A 115 -1.00 9.89 -7.32
CA PHE A 115 -2.30 9.70 -7.97
C PHE A 115 -2.16 8.94 -9.27
N MET A 116 -3.19 8.13 -9.59
CA MET A 116 -3.40 7.53 -10.90
C MET A 116 -4.65 8.15 -11.53
N LEU A 117 -4.50 8.73 -12.70
CA LEU A 117 -5.62 9.30 -13.42
C LEU A 117 -6.43 8.22 -14.18
N ILE A 118 -7.70 8.52 -14.43
CA ILE A 118 -8.53 7.68 -15.29
C ILE A 118 -7.91 7.67 -16.70
N ASP A 119 -7.68 6.47 -17.23
CA ASP A 119 -7.15 6.28 -18.59
C ASP A 119 -7.88 5.10 -19.25
N PRO A 120 -8.59 5.33 -20.37
CA PRO A 120 -9.26 4.26 -21.10
C PRO A 120 -8.33 3.13 -21.55
N LEU A 121 -7.03 3.42 -21.75
CA LEU A 121 -6.06 2.43 -22.16
C LEU A 121 -5.70 1.44 -21.05
N VAL A 122 -5.84 1.82 -19.78
CA VAL A 122 -5.76 0.88 -18.65
C VAL A 122 -6.89 -0.15 -18.75
N ARG A 123 -8.13 0.31 -18.98
CA ARG A 123 -9.27 -0.59 -19.18
C ARG A 123 -9.06 -1.48 -20.41
N LYS A 124 -8.55 -0.91 -21.49
CA LYS A 124 -8.27 -1.66 -22.72
C LYS A 124 -7.24 -2.76 -22.48
N SER A 125 -6.13 -2.47 -21.81
CA SER A 125 -5.10 -3.46 -21.48
C SER A 125 -5.64 -4.65 -20.69
N ILE A 126 -6.59 -4.40 -19.75
CA ILE A 126 -7.25 -5.45 -18.96
C ILE A 126 -8.14 -6.33 -19.86
N ILE A 127 -8.94 -5.71 -20.75
CA ILE A 127 -9.82 -6.44 -21.67
C ILE A 127 -9.01 -7.31 -22.64
N ASP A 128 -7.93 -6.73 -23.17
CA ASP A 128 -7.03 -7.41 -24.12
C ASP A 128 -6.10 -8.44 -23.42
N GLN A 129 -6.15 -8.51 -22.07
CA GLN A 129 -5.25 -9.34 -21.24
C GLN A 129 -3.77 -9.05 -21.49
N GLU A 130 -3.44 -7.79 -21.73
CA GLU A 130 -2.11 -7.30 -22.02
C GLU A 130 -1.52 -6.50 -20.85
N VAL A 131 -0.20 -6.62 -20.66
CA VAL A 131 0.50 -5.87 -19.62
C VAL A 131 0.65 -4.41 -20.04
N LEU A 132 0.09 -3.47 -19.29
CA LEU A 132 0.11 -2.03 -19.56
C LEU A 132 1.53 -1.53 -19.85
N LEU A 133 2.50 -1.85 -19.01
CA LEU A 133 3.88 -1.38 -19.14
C LEU A 133 4.65 -2.03 -20.30
N LYS A 134 4.15 -3.13 -20.86
CA LYS A 134 4.76 -3.84 -22.00
C LYS A 134 4.17 -3.37 -23.32
N ASN A 135 2.85 -3.33 -23.41
CA ASN A 135 2.14 -3.14 -24.69
C ASN A 135 1.64 -1.70 -24.88
N TYR A 136 1.56 -0.92 -23.79
CA TYR A 136 1.07 0.48 -23.78
C TYR A 136 2.10 1.44 -23.17
N GLN A 137 3.39 1.24 -23.47
CA GLN A 137 4.52 1.90 -22.79
C GLN A 137 4.50 3.43 -22.85
N ASN A 138 3.97 4.00 -23.93
CA ASN A 138 3.97 5.45 -24.18
C ASN A 138 2.70 6.16 -23.70
N THR A 139 1.88 5.47 -22.89
CA THR A 139 0.66 6.08 -22.33
C THR A 139 0.98 6.91 -21.09
N LYS A 140 0.08 7.85 -20.78
CA LYS A 140 0.16 8.66 -19.57
C LYS A 140 0.17 7.78 -18.32
N SER A 141 -0.70 6.78 -18.28
CA SER A 141 -0.78 5.83 -17.16
C SER A 141 0.50 4.99 -16.98
N ALA A 142 1.12 4.54 -18.08
CA ALA A 142 2.40 3.84 -17.97
C ALA A 142 3.49 4.75 -17.38
N GLY A 143 3.52 6.02 -17.77
CA GLY A 143 4.40 7.03 -17.18
C GLY A 143 4.12 7.27 -15.69
N GLN A 144 2.84 7.34 -15.30
CA GLN A 144 2.45 7.47 -13.89
C GLN A 144 2.88 6.25 -13.06
N VAL A 145 2.65 5.03 -13.54
CA VAL A 145 3.09 3.81 -12.84
C VAL A 145 4.59 3.82 -12.61
N ARG A 146 5.40 4.17 -13.62
CA ARG A 146 6.87 4.25 -13.45
C ARG A 146 7.27 5.28 -12.39
N LYS A 147 6.65 6.46 -12.41
CA LYS A 147 6.91 7.51 -11.41
C LYS A 147 6.54 7.06 -10.00
N LEU A 148 5.36 6.45 -9.84
CA LEU A 148 4.89 5.94 -8.55
C LEU A 148 5.79 4.80 -8.04
N SER A 149 6.22 3.89 -8.92
CA SER A 149 7.14 2.81 -8.55
C SER A 149 8.48 3.36 -8.06
N ALA A 150 9.06 4.35 -8.75
CA ALA A 150 10.29 5.00 -8.31
C ALA A 150 10.11 5.68 -6.95
N GLY A 151 9.03 6.44 -6.75
CA GLY A 151 8.72 7.07 -5.48
C GLY A 151 8.51 6.08 -4.33
N LEU A 152 7.90 4.92 -4.61
CA LEU A 152 7.74 3.86 -3.61
C LEU A 152 9.09 3.26 -3.19
N ILE A 153 9.97 3.01 -4.16
CA ILE A 153 11.33 2.49 -3.90
C ILE A 153 12.13 3.48 -3.05
N GLU A 154 12.12 4.76 -3.41
CA GLU A 154 12.79 5.83 -2.63
C GLU A 154 12.24 5.90 -1.21
N PHE A 155 10.92 5.81 -1.03
CA PHE A 155 10.28 5.81 0.28
C PHE A 155 10.72 4.61 1.13
N ILE A 156 10.73 3.39 0.57
CA ILE A 156 11.18 2.17 1.25
C ILE A 156 12.63 2.32 1.71
N GLN A 157 13.51 2.80 0.84
CA GLN A 157 14.92 3.03 1.18
C GLN A 157 15.09 4.04 2.31
N MET A 158 14.34 5.14 2.28
CA MET A 158 14.34 6.16 3.34
C MET A 158 13.88 5.58 4.70
N VAL A 159 12.83 4.79 4.72
CA VAL A 159 12.30 4.15 5.95
C VAL A 159 13.31 3.15 6.50
N ASN A 160 13.90 2.31 5.67
CA ASN A 160 14.90 1.31 6.08
C ASN A 160 16.17 1.96 6.66
N ILE A 161 16.66 3.05 6.06
CA ILE A 161 17.79 3.83 6.60
C ILE A 161 17.47 4.39 7.98
N ASN A 162 16.27 4.88 8.20
CA ASN A 162 15.86 5.43 9.49
C ASN A 162 15.74 4.33 10.56
N GLN A 163 15.22 3.15 10.22
CA GLN A 163 15.17 2.00 11.14
C GLN A 163 16.56 1.52 11.53
N SER A 164 17.49 1.43 10.59
CA SER A 164 18.88 1.03 10.88
C SER A 164 19.61 2.03 11.78
N LYS A 165 19.39 3.34 11.62
CA LYS A 165 19.94 4.37 12.50
C LYS A 165 19.38 4.31 13.92
N LEU A 166 18.09 4.05 14.08
CA LEU A 166 17.43 3.89 15.39
C LEU A 166 17.92 2.66 16.12
N SER A 167 18.08 1.52 15.43
CA SER A 167 18.63 0.29 16.02
C SER A 167 20.08 0.45 16.45
N ALA A 168 20.90 1.15 15.66
CA ALA A 168 22.29 1.45 15.99
C ALA A 168 22.42 2.38 17.21
N TYR A 169 21.48 3.30 17.42
CA TYR A 169 21.44 4.17 18.59
C TYR A 169 21.04 3.42 19.87
N ASN A 170 20.04 2.54 19.79
CA ASN A 170 19.55 1.76 20.92
C ASN A 170 20.56 0.68 21.39
N ASN A 171 21.39 0.16 20.49
CA ASN A 171 22.46 -0.81 20.83
C ASN A 171 23.71 -0.15 21.47
N LYS A 172 23.78 1.17 21.58
CA LYS A 172 24.86 1.92 22.23
C LYS A 172 24.53 2.35 23.66
N ARG A 173 23.36 1.99 24.19
CA ARG A 173 22.96 2.17 25.59
C ARG A 173 22.94 0.83 26.34
#